data_5fd7b57d549270af842a663ee15722e9
#
_entry.id   5fd7b57d549270af842a663ee15722e9
#
_cell.length_a   1.000
_cell.length_b   1.000
_cell.length_c   1.000
_cell.angle_alpha   90.00
_cell.angle_beta   90.00
_cell.angle_gamma   90.00
#
_symmetry.space_group_name_H-M   'P 1'
#
loop_
_entity.id
_entity.type
_entity.pdbx_description
1 polymer ?
#
loop_
_entity_poly.entity_id
_entity_poly.type
_entity_poly.pdbx_seq_one_letter_code
_entity_poly.pdbx_strand_id
1 'polypeptide(L)'
;MAVMDLNPLWISLKTALVATAITFILGIIVARWMAGREFKGKSLLDGIFILPLVLPPTVVGFILLWILGRNGWLGSFFFEIGRPVVFSWSATVIAAAVVSFPLMYQTARGAFEQIDANIEDAARTLGASEGTVFWRITIPMAWPGIAAGTILAFARS
;
A
#
# COMPACT_ATOMS: atom_id res chain seq x y z
N MET A 1 16.27 21.87 32.41
CA MET A 1 15.38 21.92 31.23
C MET A 1 15.83 20.80 30.33
N ALA A 2 15.06 19.72 30.21
CA ALA A 2 15.35 18.65 29.26
C ALA A 2 15.10 19.22 27.85
N VAL A 3 16.16 19.35 27.07
CA VAL A 3 16.03 19.65 25.63
C VAL A 3 15.31 18.46 25.04
N MET A 4 14.04 18.62 24.67
CA MET A 4 13.30 17.58 23.96
C MET A 4 13.96 17.42 22.59
N ASP A 5 14.70 16.31 22.43
CA ASP A 5 15.24 15.94 21.12
C ASP A 5 14.06 15.64 20.17
N LEU A 6 13.82 16.54 19.24
CA LEU A 6 12.76 16.40 18.23
C LEU A 6 13.15 15.43 17.09
N ASN A 7 14.40 14.96 17.08
CA ASN A 7 14.91 14.04 16.07
C ASN A 7 14.08 12.75 15.90
N PRO A 8 13.66 12.06 16.98
CA PRO A 8 12.84 10.85 16.82
C PRO A 8 11.48 11.12 16.18
N LEU A 9 10.84 12.24 16.55
CA LEU A 9 9.56 12.65 15.98
C LEU A 9 9.68 12.96 14.48
N TRP A 10 10.76 13.65 14.09
CA TRP A 10 11.03 13.95 12.70
C TRP A 10 11.26 12.70 11.86
N ILE A 11 12.04 11.75 12.37
CA ILE A 11 12.30 10.48 11.69
C ILE A 11 11.00 9.67 11.54
N SER A 12 10.20 9.58 12.60
CA SER A 12 8.91 8.88 12.55
C SER A 12 7.96 9.51 11.55
N LEU A 13 7.81 10.84 11.56
CA LEU A 13 6.93 11.55 10.63
C LEU A 13 7.38 11.37 9.18
N LYS A 14 8.69 11.49 8.93
CA LYS A 14 9.26 11.28 7.60
C LYS A 14 9.02 9.84 7.11
N THR A 15 9.21 8.86 7.98
CA THR A 15 8.97 7.44 7.66
C THR A 15 7.50 7.21 7.33
N ALA A 16 6.59 7.69 8.18
CA ALA A 16 5.16 7.56 7.99
C ALA A 16 4.68 8.21 6.68
N LEU A 17 5.15 9.41 6.36
CA LEU A 17 4.79 10.10 5.11
C LEU A 17 5.26 9.32 3.88
N VAL A 18 6.51 8.85 3.88
CA VAL A 18 7.06 8.12 2.73
C VAL A 18 6.39 6.74 2.60
N ALA A 19 6.20 6.02 3.71
CA ALA A 19 5.49 4.74 3.70
C ALA A 19 4.05 4.90 3.19
N THR A 20 3.34 5.92 3.68
CA THR A 20 1.97 6.22 3.22
C THR A 20 1.92 6.59 1.74
N ALA A 21 2.86 7.38 1.24
CA ALA A 21 2.91 7.70 -0.19
C ALA A 21 3.12 6.43 -1.06
N ILE A 22 3.99 5.53 -0.63
CA ILE A 22 4.22 4.25 -1.30
C ILE A 22 2.94 3.39 -1.27
N THR A 23 2.33 3.23 -0.10
CA THR A 23 1.12 2.42 0.06
C THR A 23 -0.08 3.04 -0.64
N PHE A 24 -0.19 4.35 -0.72
CA PHE A 24 -1.20 5.07 -1.47
C PHE A 24 -1.13 4.70 -2.96
N ILE A 25 0.03 4.83 -3.57
CA ILE A 25 0.21 4.52 -4.99
C ILE A 25 -0.02 3.03 -5.26
N LEU A 26 0.67 2.15 -4.54
CA LEU A 26 0.57 0.71 -4.73
C LEU A 26 -0.83 0.19 -4.37
N GLY A 27 -1.41 0.69 -3.28
CA GLY A 27 -2.73 0.30 -2.81
C GLY A 27 -3.83 0.63 -3.82
N ILE A 28 -3.83 1.84 -4.41
CA ILE A 28 -4.79 2.22 -5.44
C ILE A 28 -4.63 1.35 -6.70
N ILE A 29 -3.39 1.17 -7.17
CA ILE A 29 -3.12 0.37 -8.38
C ILE A 29 -3.61 -1.07 -8.18
N VAL A 30 -3.22 -1.70 -7.07
CA VAL A 30 -3.59 -3.09 -6.78
C VAL A 30 -5.09 -3.20 -6.51
N ALA A 31 -5.68 -2.27 -5.76
CA ALA A 31 -7.11 -2.24 -5.47
C ALA A 31 -7.94 -2.12 -6.76
N ARG A 32 -7.57 -1.21 -7.67
CA ARG A 32 -8.25 -1.05 -8.96
C ARG A 32 -8.10 -2.28 -9.84
N TRP A 33 -6.91 -2.89 -9.84
CA TRP A 33 -6.66 -4.11 -10.60
C TRP A 33 -7.49 -5.29 -10.09
N MET A 34 -7.67 -5.41 -8.78
CA MET A 34 -8.45 -6.47 -8.12
C MET A 34 -9.96 -6.22 -8.17
N ALA A 35 -10.39 -4.96 -8.08
CA ALA A 35 -11.78 -4.54 -8.11
C ALA A 35 -12.46 -4.88 -9.44
N GLY A 36 -12.84 -5.15 -10.21
CA GLY A 36 -13.45 -5.33 -11.54
C GLY A 36 -13.04 -6.62 -12.26
N ARG A 37 -12.28 -7.50 -11.60
CA ARG A 37 -11.80 -8.74 -12.24
C ARG A 37 -12.22 -9.97 -11.47
N GLU A 38 -12.75 -10.94 -12.19
CA GLU A 38 -13.00 -12.29 -11.69
C GLU A 38 -12.02 -13.26 -12.37
N PHE A 39 -11.13 -13.87 -11.58
CA PHE A 39 -10.18 -14.86 -12.07
C PHE A 39 -9.91 -15.94 -11.00
N LYS A 40 -9.48 -17.12 -11.47
CA LYS A 40 -9.11 -18.22 -10.58
C LYS A 40 -7.90 -17.82 -9.74
N GLY A 41 -8.04 -17.84 -8.40
CA GLY A 41 -6.98 -17.44 -7.47
C GLY A 41 -7.11 -16.02 -6.90
N LYS A 42 -8.14 -15.24 -7.28
CA LYS A 42 -8.40 -13.90 -6.72
C LYS A 42 -8.42 -13.93 -5.19
N SER A 43 -9.12 -14.88 -4.59
CA SER A 43 -9.21 -15.02 -3.12
C SER A 43 -7.86 -15.33 -2.46
N LEU A 44 -6.97 -16.06 -3.15
CA LEU A 44 -5.64 -16.34 -2.63
C LEU A 44 -4.77 -15.08 -2.63
N LEU A 45 -4.78 -14.31 -3.70
CA LEU A 45 -4.07 -13.03 -3.76
C LEU A 45 -4.61 -12.04 -2.74
N ASP A 46 -5.92 -11.98 -2.57
CA ASP A 46 -6.57 -11.20 -1.52
C ASP A 46 -6.04 -11.56 -0.14
N GLY A 47 -6.01 -12.86 0.16
CA GLY A 47 -5.45 -13.36 1.42
C GLY A 47 -4.00 -12.94 1.62
N ILE A 48 -3.17 -13.02 0.58
CA ILE A 48 -1.76 -12.59 0.62
C ILE A 48 -1.64 -11.08 0.91
N PHE A 49 -2.46 -10.25 0.27
CA PHE A 49 -2.42 -8.80 0.49
C PHE A 49 -2.90 -8.39 1.87
N ILE A 50 -3.80 -9.18 2.48
CA ILE A 50 -4.34 -8.93 3.83
C ILE A 50 -3.46 -9.57 4.91
N LEU A 51 -2.62 -10.54 4.56
CA LEU A 51 -1.81 -11.31 5.49
C LEU A 51 -1.02 -10.46 6.52
N PRO A 52 -0.36 -9.35 6.13
CA PRO A 52 0.37 -8.52 7.08
C PRO A 52 -0.50 -7.87 8.17
N LEU A 53 -1.82 -7.78 7.95
CA LEU A 53 -2.76 -7.24 8.94
C LEU A 53 -3.12 -8.28 10.00
N VAL A 54 -3.19 -9.55 9.61
CA VAL A 54 -3.60 -10.67 10.47
C VAL A 54 -2.42 -11.23 11.27
N LEU A 55 -1.22 -11.19 10.70
CA LEU A 55 -0.01 -11.67 11.35
C LEU A 55 0.43 -10.75 12.49
N PRO A 56 0.95 -11.30 13.60
CA PRO A 56 1.63 -10.50 14.60
C PRO A 56 2.77 -9.66 13.98
N PRO A 57 2.99 -8.41 14.41
CA PRO A 57 4.04 -7.55 13.86
C PRO A 57 5.45 -8.16 13.93
N THR A 58 5.71 -8.97 14.95
CA THR A 58 6.98 -9.71 15.11
C THR A 58 7.20 -10.73 13.99
N VAL A 59 6.13 -11.41 13.56
CA VAL A 59 6.20 -12.39 12.46
C VAL A 59 6.43 -11.66 11.13
N VAL A 60 5.73 -10.55 10.88
CA VAL A 60 5.97 -9.73 9.69
C VAL A 60 7.40 -9.22 9.66
N GLY A 61 7.90 -8.70 10.79
CA GLY A 61 9.29 -8.26 10.92
C GLY A 61 10.31 -9.37 10.66
N PHE A 62 10.05 -10.58 11.17
CA PHE A 62 10.90 -11.75 10.91
C PHE A 62 10.93 -12.14 9.44
N ILE A 63 9.76 -12.19 8.79
CA ILE A 63 9.66 -12.49 7.34
C ILE A 63 10.44 -11.45 6.53
N LEU A 64 10.26 -10.16 6.84
CA LEU A 64 11.01 -9.09 6.17
C LEU A 64 12.52 -9.22 6.40
N LEU A 65 12.93 -9.54 7.62
CA LEU A 65 14.34 -9.78 7.93
C LEU A 65 14.89 -10.99 7.18
N TRP A 66 14.11 -12.06 7.04
CA TRP A 66 14.51 -13.23 6.29
C TRP A 66 14.65 -12.95 4.78
N ILE A 67 13.76 -12.14 4.19
CA ILE A 67 13.80 -11.79 2.76
C ILE A 67 14.88 -10.74 2.46
N LEU A 68 14.98 -9.68 3.29
CA LEU A 68 15.86 -8.53 3.07
C LEU A 68 17.21 -8.67 3.78
N GLY A 69 17.37 -9.67 4.65
CA GLY A 69 18.61 -9.94 5.37
C GLY A 69 19.75 -10.33 4.43
N ARG A 70 20.98 -10.27 4.93
CA ARG A 70 22.19 -10.56 4.16
C ARG A 70 22.18 -11.90 3.42
N ASN A 71 21.53 -12.89 3.99
CA ASN A 71 21.40 -14.26 3.43
C ASN A 71 20.06 -14.46 2.69
N GLY A 72 19.19 -13.43 2.63
CA GLY A 72 17.95 -13.47 1.89
C GLY A 72 18.17 -13.22 0.40
N TRP A 73 17.28 -13.74 -0.43
CA TRP A 73 17.41 -13.66 -1.89
C TRP A 73 17.38 -12.22 -2.45
N LEU A 74 16.64 -11.30 -1.81
CA LEU A 74 16.69 -9.87 -2.13
C LEU A 74 17.83 -9.15 -1.40
N GLY A 75 18.07 -9.52 -0.15
CA GLY A 75 19.10 -8.88 0.66
C GLY A 75 20.51 -9.13 0.15
N SER A 76 20.82 -10.33 -0.36
CA SER A 76 22.11 -10.63 -0.97
C SER A 76 22.38 -9.73 -2.19
N PHE A 77 21.39 -9.53 -3.04
CA PHE A 77 21.48 -8.63 -4.19
C PHE A 77 21.80 -7.18 -3.78
N PHE A 78 21.12 -6.65 -2.77
CA PHE A 78 21.40 -5.30 -2.26
C PHE A 78 22.75 -5.20 -1.56
N PHE A 79 23.20 -6.27 -0.94
CA PHE A 79 24.51 -6.35 -0.30
C PHE A 79 25.64 -6.33 -1.32
N GLU A 80 25.51 -7.05 -2.45
CA GLU A 80 26.49 -7.06 -3.55
C GLU A 80 26.64 -5.68 -4.23
N ILE A 81 25.57 -4.89 -4.28
CA ILE A 81 25.59 -3.51 -4.80
C ILE A 81 26.16 -2.52 -3.75
N GLY A 82 26.56 -3.00 -2.57
CA GLY A 82 27.12 -2.15 -1.50
C GLY A 82 26.06 -1.28 -0.78
N ARG A 83 24.78 -1.61 -0.89
CA ARG A 83 23.67 -0.90 -0.24
C ARG A 83 22.84 -1.84 0.62
N PRO A 84 23.31 -2.28 1.78
CA PRO A 84 22.52 -3.13 2.67
C PRO A 84 21.26 -2.40 3.11
N VAL A 85 20.10 -3.02 2.93
CA VAL A 85 18.79 -2.45 3.30
C VAL A 85 18.55 -2.63 4.79
N VAL A 86 18.95 -3.76 5.37
CA VAL A 86 18.72 -4.09 6.78
C VAL A 86 19.47 -3.12 7.68
N PHE A 87 18.82 -2.71 8.80
CA PHE A 87 19.29 -1.69 9.75
C PHE A 87 19.48 -0.29 9.14
N SER A 88 18.81 0.01 8.03
CA SER A 88 18.78 1.34 7.44
C SER A 88 17.40 1.98 7.58
N TRP A 89 17.29 3.29 7.36
CA TRP A 89 16.02 3.99 7.32
C TRP A 89 15.09 3.42 6.23
N SER A 90 15.62 2.95 5.10
CA SER A 90 14.83 2.31 4.05
C SER A 90 14.15 1.02 4.53
N ALA A 91 14.77 0.22 5.40
CA ALA A 91 14.13 -0.95 5.98
C ALA A 91 12.92 -0.57 6.83
N THR A 92 13.02 0.52 7.60
CA THR A 92 11.90 1.04 8.40
C THR A 92 10.74 1.48 7.52
N VAL A 93 11.02 2.18 6.42
CA VAL A 93 10.01 2.58 5.43
C VAL A 93 9.33 1.37 4.79
N ILE A 94 10.10 0.35 4.38
CA ILE A 94 9.55 -0.87 3.79
C ILE A 94 8.66 -1.61 4.82
N ALA A 95 9.12 -1.75 6.05
CA ALA A 95 8.33 -2.40 7.09
C ALA A 95 7.02 -1.65 7.38
N ALA A 96 7.08 -0.33 7.51
CA ALA A 96 5.91 0.52 7.69
C ALA A 96 4.94 0.39 6.50
N ALA A 97 5.46 0.42 5.27
CA ALA A 97 4.65 0.26 4.07
C ALA A 97 3.96 -1.11 3.99
N VAL A 98 4.68 -2.21 4.29
CA VAL A 98 4.11 -3.57 4.28
C VAL A 98 2.99 -3.72 5.31
N VAL A 99 3.16 -3.15 6.50
CA VAL A 99 2.16 -3.25 7.59
C VAL A 99 0.94 -2.36 7.33
N SER A 100 1.11 -1.21 6.70
CA SER A 100 0.01 -0.28 6.40
C SER A 100 -0.71 -0.58 5.08
N PHE A 101 -0.06 -1.29 4.14
CA PHE A 101 -0.61 -1.62 2.82
C PHE A 101 -1.99 -2.29 2.86
N PRO A 102 -2.27 -3.30 3.71
CA PRO A 102 -3.57 -3.97 3.73
C PRO A 102 -4.74 -3.01 3.98
N LEU A 103 -4.56 -2.01 4.85
CA LEU A 103 -5.61 -1.04 5.17
C LEU A 103 -5.93 -0.15 3.97
N MET A 104 -4.90 0.35 3.30
CA MET A 104 -5.08 1.14 2.08
C MET A 104 -5.72 0.31 0.97
N TYR A 105 -5.24 -0.91 0.76
CA TYR A 105 -5.75 -1.83 -0.25
C TYR A 105 -7.23 -2.16 -0.05
N GLN A 106 -7.63 -2.58 1.16
CA GLN A 106 -9.01 -2.97 1.45
C GLN A 106 -10.00 -1.81 1.31
N THR A 107 -9.65 -0.64 1.84
CA THR A 107 -10.53 0.53 1.77
C THR A 107 -10.65 1.06 0.34
N ALA A 108 -9.55 1.15 -0.40
CA ALA A 108 -9.59 1.56 -1.80
C ALA A 108 -10.35 0.54 -2.67
N ARG A 109 -10.12 -0.76 -2.46
CA ARG A 109 -10.84 -1.81 -3.17
C ARG A 109 -12.34 -1.75 -2.90
N GLY A 110 -12.75 -1.68 -1.64
CA GLY A 110 -14.16 -1.56 -1.28
C GLY A 110 -14.82 -0.31 -1.89
N ALA A 111 -14.08 0.80 -1.98
CA ALA A 111 -14.56 2.01 -2.65
C ALA A 111 -14.76 1.80 -4.16
N PHE A 112 -13.84 1.11 -4.84
CA PHE A 112 -13.99 0.81 -6.26
C PHE A 112 -15.11 -0.21 -6.53
N GLU A 113 -15.30 -1.20 -5.68
CA GLU A 113 -16.35 -2.22 -5.82
C GLU A 113 -17.77 -1.66 -5.57
N GLN A 114 -17.89 -0.51 -4.89
CA GLN A 114 -19.17 0.18 -4.68
C GLN A 114 -19.61 1.04 -5.86
N ILE A 115 -18.75 1.29 -6.83
CA ILE A 115 -19.10 2.07 -8.03
C ILE A 115 -19.97 1.19 -8.94
N ASP A 116 -21.14 1.71 -9.31
CA ASP A 116 -22.02 1.03 -10.24
C ASP A 116 -21.36 0.98 -11.64
N ALA A 117 -21.14 -0.23 -12.15
CA ALA A 117 -20.55 -0.46 -13.48
C ALA A 117 -21.33 0.24 -14.60
N ASN A 118 -22.65 0.41 -14.44
CA ASN A 118 -23.48 1.11 -15.42
C ASN A 118 -23.06 2.57 -15.63
N ILE A 119 -22.50 3.22 -14.62
CA ILE A 119 -21.99 4.60 -14.73
C ILE A 119 -20.75 4.64 -15.61
N GLU A 120 -19.83 3.71 -15.42
CA GLU A 120 -18.64 3.59 -16.25
C GLU A 120 -19.02 3.23 -17.71
N ASP A 121 -19.97 2.30 -17.89
CA ASP A 121 -20.43 1.86 -19.22
C ASP A 121 -21.21 2.96 -19.94
N ALA A 122 -22.03 3.73 -19.26
CA ALA A 122 -22.71 4.88 -19.85
C ALA A 122 -21.70 5.93 -20.38
N ALA A 123 -20.63 6.18 -19.63
CA ALA A 123 -19.58 7.09 -20.06
C ALA A 123 -18.84 6.56 -21.31
N ARG A 124 -18.56 5.25 -21.36
CA ARG A 124 -17.96 4.59 -22.54
C ARG A 124 -18.86 4.70 -23.77
N THR A 125 -20.17 4.50 -23.62
CA THR A 125 -21.13 4.65 -24.73
C THR A 125 -21.21 6.08 -25.27
N LEU A 126 -20.92 7.07 -24.43
CA LEU A 126 -20.80 8.49 -24.80
C LEU A 126 -19.43 8.83 -25.43
N GLY A 127 -18.57 7.84 -25.66
CA GLY A 127 -17.27 8.03 -26.32
C GLY A 127 -16.13 8.44 -25.37
N ALA A 128 -16.31 8.33 -24.06
CA ALA A 128 -15.23 8.60 -23.13
C ALA A 128 -14.15 7.51 -23.19
N SER A 129 -12.87 7.91 -23.25
CA SER A 129 -11.75 6.98 -23.18
C SER A 129 -11.62 6.38 -21.77
N GLU A 130 -11.03 5.18 -21.65
CA GLU A 130 -10.78 4.53 -20.36
C GLU A 130 -10.04 5.43 -19.34
N GLY A 131 -9.08 6.22 -19.82
CA GLY A 131 -8.39 7.19 -18.99
C GLY A 131 -9.33 8.31 -18.48
N THR A 132 -10.26 8.77 -19.32
CA THR A 132 -11.26 9.77 -18.93
C THR A 132 -12.23 9.21 -17.90
N VAL A 133 -12.72 7.98 -18.12
CA VAL A 133 -13.59 7.28 -17.16
C VAL A 133 -12.87 7.13 -15.83
N PHE A 134 -11.64 6.65 -15.81
CA PHE A 134 -10.86 6.45 -14.59
C PHE A 134 -10.65 7.75 -13.80
N TRP A 135 -10.13 8.80 -14.45
CA TRP A 135 -9.77 10.04 -13.76
C TRP A 135 -10.94 10.95 -13.43
N ARG A 136 -12.00 10.95 -14.25
CA ARG A 136 -13.15 11.87 -14.07
C ARG A 136 -14.35 11.25 -13.40
N ILE A 137 -14.44 9.91 -13.35
CA ILE A 137 -15.59 9.21 -12.77
C ILE A 137 -15.11 8.30 -11.65
N THR A 138 -14.29 7.29 -11.95
CA THR A 138 -13.91 6.25 -11.00
C THR A 138 -13.15 6.83 -9.79
N ILE A 139 -12.10 7.62 -9.99
CA ILE A 139 -11.32 8.21 -8.90
C ILE A 139 -12.14 9.18 -8.04
N PRO A 140 -12.89 10.16 -8.57
CA PRO A 140 -13.72 11.04 -7.76
C PRO A 140 -14.79 10.31 -6.94
N MET A 141 -15.42 9.28 -7.50
CA MET A 141 -16.41 8.47 -6.79
C MET A 141 -15.79 7.60 -5.69
N ALA A 142 -14.60 7.05 -5.91
CA ALA A 142 -13.87 6.26 -4.92
C ALA A 142 -13.14 7.14 -3.88
N TRP A 143 -13.04 8.46 -4.09
CA TRP A 143 -12.20 9.35 -3.29
C TRP A 143 -12.47 9.29 -1.78
N PRO A 144 -13.72 9.22 -1.28
CA PRO A 144 -13.98 9.11 0.17
C PRO A 144 -13.32 7.87 0.79
N GLY A 145 -13.39 6.72 0.11
CA GLY A 145 -12.75 5.48 0.57
C GLY A 145 -11.24 5.51 0.44
N ILE A 146 -10.71 6.10 -0.64
CA ILE A 146 -9.27 6.31 -0.83
C ILE A 146 -8.69 7.22 0.27
N ALA A 147 -9.38 8.32 0.59
CA ALA A 147 -8.98 9.23 1.66
C ALA A 147 -9.00 8.54 3.02
N ALA A 148 -10.06 7.80 3.34
CA ALA A 148 -10.14 7.00 4.56
C ALA A 148 -8.99 6.00 4.66
N GLY A 149 -8.71 5.27 3.58
CA GLY A 149 -7.58 4.34 3.50
C GLY A 149 -6.23 5.00 3.72
N THR A 150 -6.03 6.19 3.18
CA THR A 150 -4.81 6.97 3.36
C THR A 150 -4.59 7.36 4.82
N ILE A 151 -5.65 7.83 5.49
CA ILE A 151 -5.60 8.19 6.92
C ILE A 151 -5.28 6.95 7.77
N LEU A 152 -5.94 5.82 7.51
CA LEU A 152 -5.69 4.58 8.23
C LEU A 152 -4.27 4.04 7.98
N ALA A 153 -3.78 4.11 6.75
CA ALA A 153 -2.43 3.70 6.42
C ALA A 153 -1.39 4.59 7.11
N PHE A 154 -1.61 5.91 7.16
CA PHE A 154 -0.74 6.84 7.86
C PHE A 154 -0.74 6.60 9.38
N ALA A 155 -1.89 6.37 9.97
CA ALA A 155 -2.00 6.08 11.41
C ALA A 155 -1.33 4.75 11.80
N ARG A 156 -1.20 3.83 10.86
CA ARG A 156 -0.59 2.50 11.06
C ARG A 156 0.92 2.49 10.77
N SER A 157 1.41 3.36 9.92
CA SER A 157 2.82 3.45 9.51
C SER A 157 3.67 4.18 10.55
#